data_50b4fb12cdec79e92f188ebb84c95bb0
#
_entry.id   50b4fb12cdec79e92f188ebb84c95bb0
#
_cell.length_a   1.000
_cell.length_b   1.000
_cell.length_c   1.000
_cell.angle_alpha   90.00
_cell.angle_beta   90.00
_cell.angle_gamma   90.00
#
_symmetry.space_group_name_H-M   'P 1'
#
loop_
_entity.id
_entity.type
_entity.pdbx_description
1 polymer ?
#
loop_
_entity_poly.entity_id
_entity_poly.type
_entity_poly.pdbx_seq_one_letter_code
_entity_poly.pdbx_strand_id
1 'polypeptide(L)'
;MNFFEFKGIKIAGMATAVPDRHQKMSDYDYLFAEGEVEKFCAATGIYEKYNAYGVGTTTSDLCVAAANKLFEKLNINKDTIDGLIMITQTPDYFVPPTSCIVQHRLGLDNCGLVYDSNIGCTAFPFGLQMACANIMAGCKRILLLVGDANPNRGETSNKDGLLFGDAGVAIIVEKTDEDISPINIAIETIGSGYKSLITPYGMERHPLPVVAQTRGFEFAAYYNNATYMSCLLYTS
;
A
#
# COMPACT_ATOMS: atom_id res chain seq x y z
N MET A 1 -4.60 -2.79 22.97
CA MET A 1 -4.52 -1.48 22.26
C MET A 1 -3.36 -0.68 22.84
N ASN A 2 -2.48 -0.15 21.97
CA ASN A 2 -1.34 0.69 22.37
C ASN A 2 -1.61 2.12 21.88
N PHE A 3 -1.31 3.10 22.77
CA PHE A 3 -1.44 4.52 22.45
C PHE A 3 -0.07 5.16 22.37
N PHE A 4 0.15 5.96 21.34
CA PHE A 4 1.39 6.69 21.12
C PHE A 4 1.07 8.19 21.00
N GLU A 5 1.87 9.02 21.65
CA GLU A 5 1.85 10.47 21.50
C GLU A 5 3.21 10.93 21.02
N PHE A 6 3.26 11.68 19.92
CA PHE A 6 4.48 12.21 19.34
C PHE A 6 4.41 13.74 19.26
N LYS A 7 5.32 14.41 19.98
CA LYS A 7 5.45 15.86 20.02
C LYS A 7 6.60 16.34 19.15
N GLY A 8 6.51 17.54 18.60
CA GLY A 8 7.55 18.13 17.77
C GLY A 8 7.78 17.39 16.46
N ILE A 9 6.72 16.77 15.91
CA ILE A 9 6.74 16.08 14.62
C ILE A 9 5.53 16.50 13.80
N LYS A 10 5.74 16.77 12.51
CA LYS A 10 4.65 17.12 11.58
C LYS A 10 4.70 16.32 10.28
N ILE A 11 3.55 16.22 9.64
CA ILE A 11 3.45 15.87 8.23
C ILE A 11 3.66 17.16 7.43
N ALA A 12 4.81 17.29 6.78
CA ALA A 12 5.14 18.49 5.99
C ALA A 12 4.35 18.57 4.69
N GLY A 13 3.94 17.43 4.15
CA GLY A 13 3.09 17.34 2.98
C GLY A 13 2.94 15.93 2.46
N MET A 14 2.04 15.79 1.49
CA MET A 14 1.80 14.52 0.80
C MET A 14 1.47 14.74 -0.67
N ALA A 15 1.76 13.74 -1.49
CA ALA A 15 1.36 13.67 -2.88
C ALA A 15 0.95 12.23 -3.23
N THR A 16 0.05 12.10 -4.20
CA THR A 16 -0.46 10.82 -4.68
C THR A 16 -0.22 10.70 -6.18
N ALA A 17 0.12 9.51 -6.63
CA ALA A 17 0.12 9.12 -8.03
C ALA A 17 -0.80 7.91 -8.23
N VAL A 18 -1.51 7.90 -9.35
CA VAL A 18 -2.40 6.83 -9.78
C VAL A 18 -1.99 6.38 -11.19
N PRO A 19 -2.30 5.15 -11.60
CA PRO A 19 -2.10 4.71 -12.98
C PRO A 19 -2.93 5.53 -13.97
N ASP A 20 -2.54 5.53 -15.25
CA ASP A 20 -3.28 6.24 -16.30
C ASP A 20 -4.64 5.60 -16.63
N ARG A 21 -4.80 4.30 -16.36
CA ARG A 21 -6.03 3.59 -16.65
C ARG A 21 -7.13 3.94 -15.66
N HIS A 22 -8.05 4.77 -16.09
CA HIS A 22 -9.27 5.13 -15.36
C HIS A 22 -10.46 4.28 -15.86
N GLN A 23 -11.25 3.75 -14.94
CA GLN A 23 -12.42 2.91 -15.25
C GLN A 23 -13.61 3.31 -14.38
N LYS A 24 -14.79 3.34 -15.01
CA LYS A 24 -16.07 3.46 -14.30
C LYS A 24 -16.52 2.10 -13.82
N MET A 25 -17.27 2.04 -12.73
CA MET A 25 -17.83 0.77 -12.24
C MET A 25 -18.78 0.14 -13.25
N SER A 26 -19.53 0.92 -14.02
CA SER A 26 -20.38 0.42 -15.12
C SER A 26 -19.63 -0.37 -16.21
N ASP A 27 -18.32 -0.16 -16.35
CA ASP A 27 -17.50 -0.92 -17.29
C ASP A 27 -17.37 -2.40 -16.90
N TYR A 28 -17.79 -2.77 -15.69
CA TYR A 28 -17.76 -4.13 -15.15
C TYR A 28 -19.12 -4.83 -15.18
N ASP A 29 -20.21 -4.18 -15.66
CA ASP A 29 -21.57 -4.75 -15.65
C ASP A 29 -21.64 -6.12 -16.33
N TYR A 30 -20.82 -6.35 -17.36
CA TYR A 30 -20.78 -7.63 -18.09
C TYR A 30 -20.25 -8.82 -17.26
N LEU A 31 -19.58 -8.57 -16.12
CA LEU A 31 -19.03 -9.59 -15.22
C LEU A 31 -20.01 -10.00 -14.11
N PHE A 32 -21.09 -9.26 -13.92
CA PHE A 32 -22.02 -9.42 -12.79
C PHE A 32 -23.46 -9.56 -13.25
N ALA A 33 -24.33 -10.01 -12.36
CA ALA A 33 -25.76 -10.03 -12.62
C ALA A 33 -26.32 -8.61 -12.68
N GLU A 34 -27.42 -8.43 -13.39
CA GLU A 34 -28.09 -7.14 -13.59
C GLU A 34 -28.34 -6.40 -12.26
N GLY A 35 -27.90 -5.14 -12.19
CA GLY A 35 -28.05 -4.27 -11.04
C GLY A 35 -27.11 -4.57 -9.86
N GLU A 36 -26.22 -5.56 -9.94
CA GLU A 36 -25.28 -5.85 -8.84
C GLU A 36 -24.20 -4.78 -8.69
N VAL A 37 -23.66 -4.27 -9.80
CA VAL A 37 -22.64 -3.19 -9.76
C VAL A 37 -23.27 -1.88 -9.24
N GLU A 38 -24.51 -1.57 -9.65
CA GLU A 38 -25.24 -0.40 -9.14
C GLU A 38 -25.44 -0.49 -7.60
N LYS A 39 -25.85 -1.66 -7.09
CA LYS A 39 -25.99 -1.91 -5.65
C LYS A 39 -24.66 -1.78 -4.93
N PHE A 40 -23.57 -2.26 -5.52
CA PHE A 40 -22.23 -2.09 -4.98
C PHE A 40 -21.86 -0.60 -4.89
N CYS A 41 -22.05 0.17 -5.96
CA CYS A 41 -21.78 1.61 -5.98
C CYS A 41 -22.59 2.36 -4.91
N ALA A 42 -23.88 2.05 -4.79
CA ALA A 42 -24.75 2.66 -3.79
C ALA A 42 -24.33 2.35 -2.35
N ALA A 43 -23.82 1.13 -2.10
CA ALA A 43 -23.40 0.69 -0.77
C ALA A 43 -22.01 1.23 -0.37
N THR A 44 -21.10 1.41 -1.33
CA THR A 44 -19.69 1.76 -1.06
C THR A 44 -19.35 3.21 -1.36
N GLY A 45 -20.12 3.89 -2.22
CA GLY A 45 -19.77 5.21 -2.76
C GLY A 45 -18.69 5.19 -3.85
N ILE A 46 -18.26 4.00 -4.31
CA ILE A 46 -17.20 3.83 -5.32
C ILE A 46 -17.89 3.74 -6.68
N TYR A 47 -17.68 4.74 -7.53
CA TYR A 47 -18.26 4.82 -8.88
C TYR A 47 -17.21 4.68 -9.98
N GLU A 48 -15.95 4.92 -9.63
CA GLU A 48 -14.81 4.87 -10.56
C GLU A 48 -13.52 4.57 -9.81
N LYS A 49 -12.52 4.05 -10.51
CA LYS A 49 -11.20 3.76 -9.94
C LYS A 49 -10.10 3.85 -10.98
N TYR A 50 -8.87 3.97 -10.51
CA TYR A 50 -7.67 3.79 -11.29
C TYR A 50 -7.07 2.41 -11.04
N ASN A 51 -6.52 1.76 -12.07
CA ASN A 51 -5.83 0.48 -11.92
C ASN A 51 -4.66 0.33 -12.90
N ALA A 52 -3.69 -0.47 -12.48
CA ALA A 52 -2.46 -0.75 -13.22
C ALA A 52 -2.57 -1.95 -14.15
N TYR A 53 -3.73 -2.63 -14.24
CA TYR A 53 -3.90 -3.83 -15.03
C TYR A 53 -3.58 -3.60 -16.51
N GLY A 54 -2.68 -4.42 -17.05
CA GLY A 54 -2.27 -4.35 -18.44
C GLY A 54 -1.37 -3.17 -18.82
N VAL A 55 -1.05 -2.28 -17.86
CA VAL A 55 -0.19 -1.10 -18.09
C VAL A 55 1.26 -1.36 -17.64
N GLY A 56 1.47 -2.38 -16.79
CA GLY A 56 2.79 -2.75 -16.27
C GLY A 56 3.33 -1.81 -15.19
N THR A 57 2.52 -0.85 -14.73
CA THR A 57 2.91 0.10 -13.67
C THR A 57 2.89 -0.61 -12.32
N THR A 58 4.00 -0.56 -11.59
CA THR A 58 4.15 -1.15 -10.26
C THR A 58 3.91 -0.13 -9.15
N THR A 59 3.81 -0.62 -7.91
CA THR A 59 3.70 0.25 -6.73
C THR A 59 4.90 1.19 -6.61
N SER A 60 6.10 0.69 -6.88
CA SER A 60 7.31 1.51 -6.83
C SER A 60 7.29 2.65 -7.85
N ASP A 61 6.72 2.44 -9.04
CA ASP A 61 6.58 3.47 -10.07
C ASP A 61 5.70 4.62 -9.59
N LEU A 62 4.54 4.27 -9.01
CA LEU A 62 3.61 5.26 -8.46
C LEU A 62 4.21 6.00 -7.27
N CYS A 63 4.87 5.29 -6.36
CA CYS A 63 5.53 5.90 -5.20
C CYS A 63 6.67 6.84 -5.62
N VAL A 64 7.48 6.48 -6.62
CA VAL A 64 8.54 7.35 -7.17
C VAL A 64 7.94 8.59 -7.82
N ALA A 65 6.87 8.44 -8.61
CA ALA A 65 6.18 9.58 -9.23
C ALA A 65 5.61 10.54 -8.16
N ALA A 66 4.95 10.00 -7.13
CA ALA A 66 4.41 10.78 -6.02
C ALA A 66 5.52 11.50 -5.24
N ALA A 67 6.63 10.79 -4.94
CA ALA A 67 7.76 11.36 -4.20
C ALA A 67 8.44 12.50 -4.97
N ASN A 68 8.71 12.33 -6.27
CA ASN A 68 9.29 13.39 -7.10
C ASN A 68 8.39 14.63 -7.14
N LYS A 69 7.08 14.44 -7.28
CA LYS A 69 6.11 15.55 -7.25
C LYS A 69 6.09 16.26 -5.90
N LEU A 70 6.20 15.51 -4.81
CA LEU A 70 6.25 16.07 -3.46
C LEU A 70 7.54 16.86 -3.23
N PHE A 71 8.69 16.33 -3.67
CA PHE A 71 9.98 17.01 -3.56
C PHE A 71 9.99 18.33 -4.33
N GLU A 72 9.48 18.32 -5.56
CA GLU A 72 9.32 19.53 -6.36
C GLU A 72 8.44 20.57 -5.65
N LYS A 73 7.26 20.15 -5.20
CA LYS A 73 6.26 21.04 -4.61
C LYS A 73 6.70 21.67 -3.29
N LEU A 74 7.45 20.93 -2.47
CA LEU A 74 7.96 21.40 -1.18
C LEU A 74 9.39 21.92 -1.24
N ASN A 75 10.01 21.89 -2.42
CA ASN A 75 11.44 22.23 -2.62
C ASN A 75 12.36 21.46 -1.64
N ILE A 76 12.14 20.15 -1.53
CA ILE A 76 12.90 19.28 -0.62
C ILE A 76 14.30 19.06 -1.15
N ASN A 77 15.33 19.39 -0.34
CA ASN A 77 16.68 18.90 -0.56
C ASN A 77 16.73 17.42 -0.18
N LYS A 78 16.97 16.53 -1.14
CA LYS A 78 17.02 15.08 -0.97
C LYS A 78 18.07 14.62 0.04
N ASP A 79 19.17 15.35 0.19
CA ASP A 79 20.23 15.06 1.18
C ASP A 79 19.77 15.20 2.63
N THR A 80 18.60 15.80 2.85
CA THR A 80 18.02 15.95 4.20
C THR A 80 17.09 14.82 4.59
N ILE A 81 16.91 13.81 3.74
CA ILE A 81 16.07 12.64 4.02
C ILE A 81 16.93 11.57 4.69
N ASP A 82 16.71 11.34 5.98
CA ASP A 82 17.46 10.37 6.77
C ASP A 82 16.95 8.94 6.61
N GLY A 83 15.66 8.78 6.32
CA GLY A 83 15.03 7.46 6.20
C GLY A 83 13.93 7.41 5.15
N LEU A 84 13.76 6.21 4.56
CA LEU A 84 12.71 5.83 3.64
C LEU A 84 12.03 4.58 4.16
N ILE A 85 10.73 4.68 4.43
CA ILE A 85 9.89 3.56 4.85
C ILE A 85 8.86 3.33 3.75
N MET A 86 8.82 2.11 3.19
CA MET A 86 7.84 1.74 2.20
C MET A 86 6.90 0.68 2.74
N ILE A 87 5.60 0.91 2.61
CA ILE A 87 4.58 -0.04 3.06
C ILE A 87 3.72 -0.44 1.88
N THR A 88 3.83 -1.72 1.52
CA THR A 88 3.12 -2.29 0.39
C THR A 88 2.93 -3.80 0.55
N GLN A 89 1.81 -4.32 0.04
CA GLN A 89 1.57 -5.75 -0.12
C GLN A 89 1.88 -6.24 -1.55
N THR A 90 2.30 -5.32 -2.42
CA THR A 90 2.66 -5.60 -3.82
C THR A 90 4.10 -5.13 -4.13
N PRO A 91 5.11 -5.73 -3.46
CA PRO A 91 6.52 -5.39 -3.71
C PRO A 91 6.93 -5.76 -5.14
N ASP A 92 7.94 -5.06 -5.67
CA ASP A 92 8.47 -5.34 -7.02
C ASP A 92 9.08 -6.74 -7.11
N TYR A 93 9.79 -7.15 -6.06
CA TYR A 93 10.47 -8.45 -5.95
C TYR A 93 10.35 -8.99 -4.54
N PHE A 94 10.57 -10.30 -4.40
CA PHE A 94 10.71 -10.93 -3.09
C PHE A 94 12.00 -10.47 -2.37
N VAL A 95 13.08 -10.32 -3.11
CA VAL A 95 14.34 -9.67 -2.71
C VAL A 95 14.95 -8.94 -3.91
N PRO A 96 15.56 -7.78 -3.75
CA PRO A 96 15.72 -7.00 -2.50
C PRO A 96 14.41 -6.32 -2.06
N PRO A 97 14.40 -5.66 -0.87
CA PRO A 97 13.30 -4.77 -0.49
C PRO A 97 13.03 -3.71 -1.56
N THR A 98 11.76 -3.44 -1.85
CA THR A 98 11.38 -2.45 -2.87
C THR A 98 11.86 -1.04 -2.50
N SER A 99 11.93 -0.73 -1.21
CA SER A 99 12.47 0.55 -0.72
C SER A 99 13.90 0.82 -1.16
N CYS A 100 14.76 -0.22 -1.25
CA CYS A 100 16.13 -0.07 -1.77
C CYS A 100 16.16 0.34 -3.24
N ILE A 101 15.24 -0.21 -4.04
CA ILE A 101 15.08 0.16 -5.46
C ILE A 101 14.60 1.60 -5.57
N VAL A 102 13.61 1.97 -4.77
CA VAL A 102 13.05 3.32 -4.74
C VAL A 102 14.07 4.34 -4.26
N GLN A 103 14.86 4.02 -3.23
CA GLN A 103 15.98 4.85 -2.76
C GLN A 103 16.92 5.22 -3.91
N HIS A 104 17.38 4.22 -4.64
CA HIS A 104 18.26 4.41 -5.80
C HIS A 104 17.60 5.25 -6.89
N ARG A 105 16.34 4.93 -7.27
CA ARG A 105 15.58 5.64 -8.31
C ARG A 105 15.33 7.11 -7.96
N LEU A 106 15.19 7.43 -6.69
CA LEU A 106 15.01 8.81 -6.21
C LEU A 106 16.33 9.56 -6.01
N GLY A 107 17.49 8.88 -6.06
CA GLY A 107 18.81 9.46 -5.78
C GLY A 107 18.94 9.92 -4.33
N LEU A 108 18.50 9.09 -3.38
CA LEU A 108 18.56 9.36 -1.94
C LEU A 108 19.85 8.75 -1.34
N ASP A 109 21.01 9.15 -1.83
CA ASP A 109 22.29 8.50 -1.51
C ASP A 109 22.68 8.64 -0.03
N ASN A 110 22.20 9.69 0.66
CA ASN A 110 22.47 9.94 2.07
C ASN A 110 21.42 9.32 3.01
N CYS A 111 20.37 8.68 2.47
CA CYS A 111 19.32 8.05 3.24
C CYS A 111 19.79 6.68 3.76
N GLY A 112 20.19 6.61 5.04
CA GLY A 112 20.76 5.40 5.63
C GLY A 112 19.76 4.40 6.18
N LEU A 113 18.55 4.83 6.51
CA LEU A 113 17.50 3.98 7.08
C LEU A 113 16.47 3.64 6.01
N VAL A 114 16.55 2.44 5.43
CA VAL A 114 15.68 2.04 4.31
C VAL A 114 15.12 0.65 4.54
N TYR A 115 13.79 0.51 4.58
CA TYR A 115 13.14 -0.79 4.77
C TYR A 115 11.67 -0.80 4.32
N ASP A 116 11.15 -2.02 4.08
CA ASP A 116 9.77 -2.28 3.71
C ASP A 116 8.96 -2.85 4.89
N SER A 117 7.65 -2.68 4.80
CA SER A 117 6.66 -3.42 5.61
C SER A 117 5.50 -3.87 4.71
N ASN A 118 4.96 -5.06 4.97
CA ASN A 118 3.85 -5.64 4.20
C ASN A 118 2.47 -5.41 4.83
N ILE A 119 2.31 -4.38 5.62
CA ILE A 119 1.02 -4.01 6.22
C ILE A 119 0.10 -3.47 5.10
N GLY A 120 -1.15 -3.93 5.06
CA GLY A 120 -2.14 -3.55 4.04
C GLY A 120 -3.01 -2.35 4.45
N CYS A 121 -4.29 -2.58 4.67
CA CYS A 121 -5.31 -1.53 4.88
C CYS A 121 -4.99 -0.51 5.98
N THR A 122 -4.19 -0.88 6.99
CA THR A 122 -3.73 -0.03 8.08
C THR A 122 -2.32 0.53 7.87
N ALA A 123 -1.80 0.48 6.65
CA ALA A 123 -0.44 0.89 6.30
C ALA A 123 -0.10 2.31 6.77
N PHE A 124 -1.01 3.27 6.55
CA PHE A 124 -0.75 4.67 6.90
C PHE A 124 -0.56 4.89 8.42
N PRO A 125 -1.48 4.49 9.32
CA PRO A 125 -1.25 4.69 10.76
C PRO A 125 -0.04 3.94 11.30
N PHE A 126 0.24 2.72 10.83
CA PHE A 126 1.47 2.00 11.21
C PHE A 126 2.72 2.68 10.67
N GLY A 127 2.70 3.10 9.39
CA GLY A 127 3.83 3.82 8.78
C GLY A 127 4.11 5.15 9.45
N LEU A 128 3.07 5.89 9.80
CA LEU A 128 3.21 7.14 10.54
C LEU A 128 3.82 6.90 11.93
N GLN A 129 3.37 5.86 12.62
CA GLN A 129 3.97 5.46 13.90
C GLN A 129 5.45 5.10 13.73
N MET A 130 5.81 4.31 12.71
CA MET A 130 7.21 3.95 12.42
C MET A 130 8.04 5.19 12.11
N ALA A 131 7.54 6.12 11.28
CA ALA A 131 8.22 7.36 10.93
C ALA A 131 8.46 8.22 12.17
N CYS A 132 7.42 8.43 12.99
CA CYS A 132 7.53 9.19 14.23
C CYS A 132 8.52 8.56 15.22
N ALA A 133 8.51 7.24 15.38
CA ALA A 133 9.43 6.52 16.26
C ALA A 133 10.89 6.70 15.81
N ASN A 134 11.18 6.65 14.50
CA ASN A 134 12.52 6.89 13.96
C ASN A 134 12.96 8.36 14.15
N ILE A 135 12.05 9.31 14.03
CA ILE A 135 12.34 10.72 14.31
C ILE A 135 12.65 10.91 15.79
N MET A 136 11.91 10.29 16.70
CA MET A 136 12.22 10.31 18.12
C MET A 136 13.57 9.63 18.44
N ALA A 137 13.99 8.67 17.64
CA ALA A 137 15.29 8.00 17.76
C ALA A 137 16.47 8.80 17.16
N GLY A 138 16.21 9.92 16.46
CA GLY A 138 17.26 10.83 16.00
C GLY A 138 17.20 11.23 14.52
N CYS A 139 16.37 10.60 13.70
CA CYS A 139 16.11 11.07 12.34
C CYS A 139 15.44 12.45 12.37
N LYS A 140 15.70 13.26 11.35
CA LYS A 140 15.07 14.58 11.21
C LYS A 140 13.92 14.57 10.21
N ARG A 141 14.06 13.76 9.16
CA ARG A 141 13.10 13.70 8.05
C ARG A 141 13.00 12.29 7.49
N ILE A 142 11.77 11.78 7.42
CA ILE A 142 11.43 10.46 6.87
C ILE A 142 10.55 10.65 5.64
N LEU A 143 10.90 9.98 4.55
CA LEU A 143 10.01 9.73 3.42
C LEU A 143 9.22 8.44 3.70
N LEU A 144 7.93 8.59 3.98
CA LEU A 144 7.01 7.47 4.10
C LEU A 144 6.28 7.27 2.78
N LEU A 145 6.39 6.09 2.21
CA LEU A 145 5.71 5.67 0.99
C LEU A 145 4.68 4.60 1.33
N VAL A 146 3.45 4.77 0.85
CA VAL A 146 2.35 3.83 1.07
C VAL A 146 1.61 3.62 -0.23
N GLY A 147 1.40 2.38 -0.61
CA GLY A 147 0.65 2.11 -1.83
C GLY A 147 0.59 0.64 -2.16
N ASP A 148 -0.36 0.33 -3.04
CA ASP A 148 -0.46 -0.97 -3.70
C ASP A 148 -0.89 -0.74 -5.15
N ALA A 149 -0.28 -1.51 -6.06
CA ALA A 149 -0.67 -1.59 -7.46
C ALA A 149 -0.46 -3.03 -7.94
N ASN A 150 -1.46 -3.56 -8.65
CA ASN A 150 -1.39 -4.94 -9.13
C ASN A 150 -1.60 -5.02 -10.65
N PRO A 151 -0.54 -4.81 -11.44
CA PRO A 151 -0.63 -4.83 -12.90
C PRO A 151 -1.03 -6.20 -13.47
N ASN A 152 -0.89 -7.26 -12.68
CA ASN A 152 -1.20 -8.63 -13.07
C ASN A 152 -2.58 -9.11 -12.61
N ARG A 153 -3.31 -8.31 -11.82
CA ARG A 153 -4.67 -8.63 -11.40
C ARG A 153 -5.63 -8.33 -12.54
N GLY A 154 -6.08 -9.37 -13.23
CA GLY A 154 -7.11 -9.26 -14.25
C GLY A 154 -8.47 -8.80 -13.70
N GLU A 155 -9.38 -8.49 -14.61
CA GLU A 155 -10.79 -8.28 -14.30
C GLU A 155 -11.37 -9.59 -13.76
N THR A 156 -12.10 -9.52 -12.68
CA THR A 156 -12.67 -10.69 -12.01
C THR A 156 -14.15 -10.48 -11.75
N SER A 157 -14.94 -11.55 -11.81
CA SER A 157 -16.35 -11.56 -11.39
C SER A 157 -16.52 -11.58 -9.87
N ASN A 158 -15.45 -11.45 -9.11
CA ASN A 158 -15.49 -11.32 -7.67
C ASN A 158 -15.69 -9.85 -7.27
N LYS A 159 -16.68 -9.56 -6.42
CA LYS A 159 -16.98 -8.21 -5.91
C LYS A 159 -15.79 -7.54 -5.20
N ASP A 160 -14.87 -8.32 -4.64
CA ASP A 160 -13.63 -7.79 -4.07
C ASP A 160 -12.79 -7.05 -5.12
N GLY A 161 -12.86 -7.48 -6.40
CA GLY A 161 -12.20 -6.82 -7.52
C GLY A 161 -12.76 -5.42 -7.80
N LEU A 162 -14.01 -5.13 -7.47
CA LEU A 162 -14.60 -3.80 -7.61
C LEU A 162 -14.11 -2.83 -6.54
N LEU A 163 -13.77 -3.35 -5.34
CA LEU A 163 -13.42 -2.54 -4.17
C LEU A 163 -12.07 -1.86 -4.31
N PHE A 164 -11.09 -2.54 -4.90
CA PHE A 164 -9.70 -2.09 -4.90
C PHE A 164 -9.32 -1.32 -6.16
N GLY A 165 -8.73 -0.13 -5.98
CA GLY A 165 -7.99 0.60 -6.98
C GLY A 165 -6.49 0.60 -6.64
N ASP A 166 -5.67 1.14 -7.52
CA ASP A 166 -4.22 1.19 -7.39
C ASP A 166 -3.73 2.63 -7.23
N ALA A 167 -2.83 2.85 -6.26
CA ALA A 167 -2.22 4.16 -6.01
C ALA A 167 -0.89 4.03 -5.28
N GLY A 168 -0.04 5.07 -5.42
CA GLY A 168 1.13 5.29 -4.60
C GLY A 168 1.08 6.67 -3.95
N VAL A 169 1.40 6.75 -2.67
CA VAL A 169 1.41 7.99 -1.87
C VAL A 169 2.79 8.20 -1.28
N ALA A 170 3.29 9.43 -1.38
CA ALA A 170 4.51 9.89 -0.72
C ALA A 170 4.15 10.93 0.35
N ILE A 171 4.76 10.78 1.52
CA ILE A 171 4.50 11.62 2.68
C ILE A 171 5.84 12.00 3.30
N ILE A 172 6.05 13.29 3.55
CA ILE A 172 7.18 13.78 4.35
C ILE A 172 6.73 13.95 5.79
N VAL A 173 7.36 13.19 6.68
CA VAL A 173 7.23 13.32 8.13
C VAL A 173 8.55 13.89 8.66
N GLU A 174 8.49 14.97 9.44
CA GLU A 174 9.70 15.65 9.89
C GLU A 174 9.60 16.21 11.30
N LYS A 175 10.76 16.38 11.93
CA LYS A 175 10.90 17.08 13.20
C LYS A 175 10.56 18.56 12.99
N THR A 176 9.91 19.15 13.99
CA THR A 176 9.57 20.58 14.00
C THR A 176 9.71 21.17 15.40
N ASP A 177 10.11 22.43 15.46
CA ASP A 177 10.13 23.23 16.69
C ASP A 177 8.87 24.12 16.80
N GLU A 178 7.94 24.02 15.84
CA GLU A 178 6.67 24.73 15.86
C GLU A 178 5.81 24.20 17.02
N ASP A 179 5.08 25.10 17.69
CA ASP A 179 4.09 24.73 18.70
C ASP A 179 2.82 24.23 18.03
N ILE A 180 2.78 22.93 17.79
CA ILE A 180 1.67 22.24 17.14
C ILE A 180 1.12 21.11 18.02
N SER A 181 -0.12 20.73 17.76
CA SER A 181 -0.73 19.60 18.45
C SER A 181 0.06 18.30 18.20
N PRO A 182 0.21 17.43 19.20
CA PRO A 182 0.88 16.15 19.04
C PRO A 182 0.16 15.24 18.07
N ILE A 183 0.92 14.34 17.43
CA ILE A 183 0.35 13.25 16.65
C ILE A 183 0.00 12.13 17.61
N ASN A 184 -1.29 11.78 17.70
CA ASN A 184 -1.79 10.70 18.54
C ASN A 184 -2.20 9.51 17.67
N ILE A 185 -1.68 8.33 17.99
CA ILE A 185 -1.94 7.10 17.24
C ILE A 185 -2.34 5.98 18.21
N ALA A 186 -3.45 5.31 17.91
CA ALA A 186 -3.87 4.11 18.60
C ALA A 186 -3.76 2.90 17.66
N ILE A 187 -3.07 1.84 18.10
CA ILE A 187 -2.85 0.64 17.30
C ILE A 187 -3.24 -0.59 18.12
N GLU A 188 -3.96 -1.50 17.48
CA GLU A 188 -4.28 -2.83 18.01
C GLU A 188 -4.11 -3.89 16.92
N THR A 189 -3.63 -5.06 17.33
CA THR A 189 -3.48 -6.21 16.43
C THR A 189 -4.13 -7.43 17.05
N ILE A 190 -5.05 -8.06 16.31
CA ILE A 190 -5.74 -9.29 16.70
C ILE A 190 -5.23 -10.43 15.82
N GLY A 191 -4.12 -11.05 16.23
CA GLY A 191 -3.43 -12.08 15.44
C GLY A 191 -4.26 -13.34 15.18
N SER A 192 -5.24 -13.66 16.04
CA SER A 192 -6.16 -14.80 15.83
C SER A 192 -7.03 -14.65 14.58
N GLY A 193 -7.22 -13.40 14.11
CA GLY A 193 -8.01 -13.09 12.90
C GLY A 193 -7.26 -13.30 11.57
N TYR A 194 -6.03 -13.83 11.55
CA TYR A 194 -5.18 -13.90 10.34
C TYR A 194 -5.83 -14.61 9.14
N LYS A 195 -6.79 -15.53 9.40
CA LYS A 195 -7.52 -16.26 8.35
C LYS A 195 -8.65 -15.45 7.72
N SER A 196 -9.05 -14.33 8.32
CA SER A 196 -10.18 -13.51 7.83
C SER A 196 -9.87 -12.80 6.53
N LEU A 197 -8.59 -12.50 6.28
CA LEU A 197 -8.08 -11.95 5.03
C LEU A 197 -6.74 -12.60 4.73
N ILE A 198 -6.67 -13.48 3.73
CA ILE A 198 -5.48 -14.26 3.46
C ILE A 198 -5.32 -14.55 1.95
N THR A 199 -4.09 -14.44 1.47
CA THR A 199 -3.65 -14.98 0.17
C THR A 199 -2.82 -16.23 0.47
N PRO A 200 -3.41 -17.44 0.39
CA PRO A 200 -2.79 -18.64 0.97
C PRO A 200 -1.65 -19.23 0.15
N TYR A 201 -1.53 -18.86 -1.13
CA TYR A 201 -0.58 -19.46 -2.06
C TYR A 201 0.37 -18.42 -2.67
N GLY A 202 1.54 -18.87 -3.10
CA GLY A 202 2.51 -18.03 -3.81
C GLY A 202 3.72 -17.60 -2.98
N MET A 203 3.71 -17.87 -1.66
CA MET A 203 4.83 -17.62 -0.76
C MET A 203 5.36 -18.92 -0.17
N GLU A 204 6.34 -18.86 0.74
CA GLU A 204 7.11 -19.99 1.26
C GLU A 204 6.28 -21.11 1.87
N ARG A 205 5.14 -20.80 2.50
CA ARG A 205 4.29 -21.84 3.09
C ARG A 205 3.62 -22.73 2.04
N HIS A 206 3.25 -22.15 0.90
CA HIS A 206 2.62 -22.84 -0.23
C HIS A 206 3.18 -22.29 -1.54
N PRO A 207 4.44 -22.64 -1.90
CA PRO A 207 5.09 -22.15 -3.12
C PRO A 207 4.33 -22.60 -4.36
N LEU A 208 4.17 -21.74 -5.35
CA LEU A 208 3.44 -22.05 -6.59
C LEU A 208 3.92 -23.28 -7.35
N PRO A 209 5.24 -23.54 -7.50
CA PRO A 209 5.70 -24.76 -8.15
C PRO A 209 5.19 -26.02 -7.48
N VAL A 210 5.16 -26.06 -6.15
CA VAL A 210 4.64 -27.20 -5.37
C VAL A 210 3.12 -27.31 -5.52
N VAL A 211 2.41 -26.19 -5.48
CA VAL A 211 0.96 -26.15 -5.71
C VAL A 211 0.61 -26.64 -7.12
N ALA A 212 1.37 -26.20 -8.13
CA ALA A 212 1.18 -26.64 -9.52
C ALA A 212 1.42 -28.14 -9.69
N GLN A 213 2.44 -28.70 -9.04
CA GLN A 213 2.73 -30.14 -9.07
C GLN A 213 1.66 -30.99 -8.39
N THR A 214 1.08 -30.50 -7.28
CA THR A 214 0.14 -31.28 -6.46
C THR A 214 -1.32 -31.09 -6.87
N ARG A 215 -1.68 -29.94 -7.45
CA ARG A 215 -3.07 -29.55 -7.74
C ARG A 215 -3.31 -29.09 -9.18
N GLY A 216 -2.26 -29.04 -10.01
CA GLY A 216 -2.31 -28.61 -11.40
C GLY A 216 -2.05 -27.12 -11.60
N PHE A 217 -1.59 -26.78 -12.81
CA PHE A 217 -1.22 -25.39 -13.17
C PHE A 217 -2.42 -24.44 -13.17
N GLU A 218 -3.59 -24.90 -13.60
CA GLU A 218 -4.82 -24.09 -13.61
C GLU A 218 -5.22 -23.70 -12.18
N PHE A 219 -5.15 -24.64 -11.24
CA PHE A 219 -5.39 -24.36 -9.83
C PHE A 219 -4.38 -23.35 -9.29
N ALA A 220 -3.08 -23.52 -9.57
CA ALA A 220 -2.05 -22.61 -9.12
C ALA A 220 -2.23 -21.20 -9.71
N ALA A 221 -2.57 -21.09 -10.99
CA ALA A 221 -2.84 -19.82 -11.65
C ALA A 221 -4.06 -19.09 -11.06
N TYR A 222 -5.14 -19.84 -10.80
CA TYR A 222 -6.37 -19.29 -10.20
C TYR A 222 -6.10 -18.76 -8.78
N TYR A 223 -5.42 -19.54 -7.95
CA TYR A 223 -5.21 -19.20 -6.53
C TYR A 223 -4.00 -18.30 -6.26
N ASN A 224 -3.11 -18.08 -7.21
CA ASN A 224 -2.00 -17.14 -7.06
C ASN A 224 -2.45 -15.71 -6.74
N ASN A 225 -3.63 -15.32 -7.26
CA ASN A 225 -4.19 -13.98 -7.07
C ASN A 225 -5.45 -13.99 -6.20
N ALA A 226 -5.85 -15.15 -5.64
CA ALA A 226 -7.04 -15.23 -4.83
C ALA A 226 -6.75 -14.82 -3.38
N THR A 227 -7.21 -13.65 -3.00
CA THR A 227 -7.28 -13.21 -1.61
C THR A 227 -8.65 -13.61 -1.06
N TYR A 228 -8.67 -14.38 0.03
CA TYR A 228 -9.90 -14.75 0.70
C TYR A 228 -10.21 -13.77 1.81
N MET A 229 -11.35 -13.09 1.69
CA MET A 229 -11.86 -12.18 2.71
C MET A 229 -13.12 -12.80 3.32
N SER A 230 -13.11 -13.10 4.62
CA SER A 230 -14.28 -13.56 5.34
C SER A 230 -14.91 -12.42 6.13
N CYS A 231 -16.23 -12.35 6.12
CA CYS A 231 -17.04 -11.34 6.80
C CYS A 231 -17.05 -11.48 8.33
N LEU A 232 -15.91 -11.68 8.99
CA LEU A 232 -15.81 -11.76 10.45
C LEU A 232 -15.85 -10.41 11.17
N LEU A 233 -15.95 -9.30 10.45
CA LEU A 233 -15.94 -7.94 11.02
C LEU A 233 -17.32 -7.44 11.50
N TYR A 234 -18.37 -8.25 11.41
CA TYR A 234 -19.75 -7.81 11.75
C TYR A 234 -20.44 -8.62 12.85
N THR A 235 -19.70 -9.40 13.64
CA THR A 235 -20.28 -10.09 14.80
C THR A 235 -19.43 -9.85 16.05
N SER A 236 -19.53 -8.64 16.59
CA SER A 236 -19.28 -8.37 18.02
C SER A 236 -20.05 -7.13 18.42
#